data_7996e1dbcc84ce79f51440b3471ca7f7
#
_entry.id   7996e1dbcc84ce79f51440b3471ca7f7
#
_cell.length_a   1.000
_cell.length_b   1.000
_cell.length_c   1.000
_cell.angle_alpha   90.00
_cell.angle_beta   90.00
_cell.angle_gamma   90.00
#
_symmetry.space_group_name_H-M   'P 1'
#
loop_
_entity.id
_entity.type
_entity.pdbx_description
1 polymer ?
#
loop_
_entity_poly.entity_id
_entity_poly.type
_entity_poly.pdbx_seq_one_letter_code
_entity_poly.pdbx_strand_id
1 'polypeptide(L)'
;MCIRDSSDVVSTPNTTPSVSIIGSEQKWSDLDDPSEDGWETEVLADHANKQLKKLGDLFFNDGSLKKIITDDFSTHRLSPKNLETLLSKDDLLIQSGEIKLNGKTDGSRHLEQELKSVRIQSTSLPEERYVKFKIVGIEVNSDKQTFNTKALFSIKYKTEKEIVQKNAVWAINWKGLNESTKILDISVNSFSQAIRQSQSPLFTEITESVIGSNSCYKTQLAYGMNHWLTRMPVRAMLNRFGTPGISIGDVNGDGLDDFFLCQEPGLPNRLFIQEKDGQAVESSKEWGIDWIEDSRSSIIADFDNDGDQDLAVACYGMVVIAENDQEKRFEPAAILKTSWSTSSLAAADYDNDGLIDLYVCAYVNEDNGNSIGTDSNEFVYHNAENGASNTMYKNVTKDIGKVSFIDVTNEAGLNVNNSRWSFAASWEDYDNDGDQDLYVANDYGRNNLYNNDKGKFTDLASKTHSEDSASGMSVSWADYDKDGNMDIYVSNMFSAAGNRITNQKQFKSSTQQSVRERFRRFARGNTLLRNVNGNFQDTSLSAGVNMGRWAWGSNFIDFNNDTFPDLVVANGYLTSKDESGDL
;
A
#
# COMPACT_ATOMS: atom_id res chain seq x y z
N MET A 1 6.27 -5.60 -11.48
CA MET A 1 5.39 -5.48 -12.67
C MET A 1 6.19 -4.78 -13.75
N CYS A 2 6.71 -5.55 -14.71
CA CYS A 2 7.45 -4.98 -15.85
C CYS A 2 6.46 -4.34 -16.81
N ILE A 3 6.59 -3.05 -17.05
CA ILE A 3 5.80 -2.34 -18.07
C ILE A 3 6.46 -2.65 -19.42
N ARG A 4 6.01 -3.70 -20.12
CA ARG A 4 6.40 -3.94 -21.51
C ARG A 4 5.71 -2.94 -22.43
N ASP A 5 6.46 -2.34 -23.32
CA ASP A 5 5.91 -1.50 -24.40
C ASP A 5 5.28 -2.42 -25.46
N SER A 6 3.97 -2.32 -25.68
CA SER A 6 3.19 -3.21 -26.56
C SER A 6 3.20 -2.79 -28.03
N SER A 7 4.29 -2.18 -28.55
CA SER A 7 4.32 -1.68 -29.93
C SER A 7 4.87 -2.64 -30.99
N ASP A 8 5.29 -3.88 -30.64
CA ASP A 8 5.77 -4.85 -31.62
C ASP A 8 5.00 -6.17 -31.56
N VAL A 9 3.92 -6.25 -32.36
CA VAL A 9 3.23 -7.53 -32.61
C VAL A 9 4.01 -8.33 -33.64
N VAL A 10 4.88 -9.21 -33.15
CA VAL A 10 5.39 -10.33 -33.97
C VAL A 10 4.49 -11.53 -33.71
N SER A 11 3.74 -11.95 -34.75
CA SER A 11 2.92 -13.13 -34.72
C SER A 11 3.77 -14.40 -34.57
N THR A 12 3.68 -15.05 -33.40
CA THR A 12 4.23 -16.39 -33.19
C THR A 12 3.11 -17.43 -33.12
N PRO A 13 3.34 -18.67 -33.59
CA PRO A 13 2.30 -19.68 -33.72
C PRO A 13 1.88 -20.25 -32.37
N ASN A 14 0.58 -20.57 -32.25
CA ASN A 14 -0.08 -21.21 -31.11
C ASN A 14 0.68 -22.44 -30.60
N THR A 15 1.44 -22.27 -29.53
CA THR A 15 1.84 -23.34 -28.63
C THR A 15 1.33 -23.00 -27.24
N THR A 16 0.44 -23.85 -26.74
CA THR A 16 0.00 -23.82 -25.32
C THR A 16 1.23 -23.82 -24.43
N PRO A 17 1.43 -22.81 -23.56
CA PRO A 17 2.56 -22.82 -22.65
C PRO A 17 2.34 -23.95 -21.63
N SER A 18 3.20 -24.94 -21.65
CA SER A 18 3.33 -25.88 -20.53
C SER A 18 3.82 -25.10 -19.33
N VAL A 19 2.99 -24.98 -18.29
CA VAL A 19 3.41 -24.47 -16.99
C VAL A 19 4.41 -25.48 -16.42
N SER A 20 5.69 -25.24 -16.62
CA SER A 20 6.73 -25.93 -15.88
C SER A 20 6.67 -25.45 -14.44
N ILE A 21 6.42 -26.36 -13.50
CA ILE A 21 6.61 -26.11 -12.07
C ILE A 21 8.07 -25.68 -11.91
N ILE A 22 8.30 -24.44 -11.52
CA ILE A 22 9.64 -23.87 -11.28
C ILE A 22 10.29 -24.73 -10.20
N GLY A 23 11.35 -25.44 -10.58
CA GLY A 23 12.13 -26.26 -9.65
C GLY A 23 12.77 -25.38 -8.58
N SER A 24 12.94 -25.91 -7.37
CA SER A 24 13.39 -25.24 -6.14
C SER A 24 14.81 -24.62 -6.17
N GLU A 25 15.46 -24.54 -7.32
CA GLU A 25 16.85 -24.07 -7.48
C GLU A 25 16.99 -22.78 -8.32
N GLN A 26 15.95 -22.30 -8.99
CA GLN A 26 16.03 -21.03 -9.74
C GLN A 26 15.85 -19.85 -8.78
N LYS A 27 16.87 -19.00 -8.72
CA LYS A 27 16.79 -17.73 -7.99
C LYS A 27 15.95 -16.74 -8.78
N TRP A 28 15.23 -15.88 -8.10
CA TRP A 28 14.47 -14.78 -8.73
C TRP A 28 15.38 -13.90 -9.62
N SER A 29 16.64 -13.72 -9.24
CA SER A 29 17.65 -13.02 -10.04
C SER A 29 17.93 -13.64 -11.42
N ASP A 30 17.61 -14.93 -11.60
CA ASP A 30 17.80 -15.64 -12.86
C ASP A 30 16.56 -15.55 -13.77
N LEU A 31 15.43 -15.13 -13.19
CA LEU A 31 14.15 -14.92 -13.89
C LEU A 31 13.93 -13.45 -14.27
N ASP A 32 14.57 -12.54 -13.54
CA ASP A 32 14.45 -11.08 -13.71
C ASP A 32 15.79 -10.54 -14.25
N ASP A 33 16.08 -10.83 -15.53
CA ASP A 33 17.25 -10.29 -16.21
C ASP A 33 16.91 -8.91 -16.81
N PRO A 34 17.41 -7.80 -16.23
CA PRO A 34 17.11 -6.46 -16.72
C PRO A 34 17.59 -6.21 -18.16
N SER A 35 18.47 -7.07 -18.72
CA SER A 35 18.88 -6.97 -20.12
C SER A 35 17.78 -7.37 -21.10
N GLU A 36 16.78 -8.14 -20.66
CA GLU A 36 15.64 -8.58 -21.47
C GLU A 36 14.47 -7.56 -21.46
N ASP A 37 14.49 -6.59 -20.56
CA ASP A 37 13.43 -5.58 -20.43
C ASP A 37 13.42 -4.53 -21.55
N GLY A 38 14.43 -4.51 -22.43
CA GLY A 38 14.56 -3.57 -23.53
C GLY A 38 14.94 -2.13 -23.10
N TRP A 39 15.29 -1.94 -21.82
CA TRP A 39 15.72 -0.65 -21.27
C TRP A 39 17.19 -0.70 -20.83
N GLU A 40 18.07 -0.09 -21.61
CA GLU A 40 19.50 0.04 -21.30
C GLU A 40 19.77 0.62 -19.90
N THR A 41 18.87 1.48 -19.43
CA THR A 41 18.93 2.12 -18.11
C THR A 41 18.65 1.15 -16.95
N GLU A 42 17.89 0.08 -17.16
CA GLU A 42 17.65 -0.93 -16.10
C GLU A 42 18.91 -1.76 -15.83
N VAL A 43 19.66 -2.10 -16.87
CA VAL A 43 21.00 -2.73 -16.73
C VAL A 43 21.94 -1.84 -15.93
N LEU A 44 21.96 -0.53 -16.23
CA LEU A 44 22.79 0.42 -15.48
C LEU A 44 22.30 0.59 -14.03
N ALA A 45 21.01 0.57 -13.80
CA ALA A 45 20.44 0.60 -12.45
C ALA A 45 20.84 -0.63 -11.64
N ASP A 46 20.86 -1.81 -12.24
CA ASP A 46 21.34 -3.04 -11.58
C ASP A 46 22.82 -2.94 -11.20
N HIS A 47 23.68 -2.50 -12.15
CA HIS A 47 25.10 -2.28 -11.85
C HIS A 47 25.31 -1.27 -10.71
N ALA A 48 24.54 -0.18 -10.70
CA ALA A 48 24.60 0.83 -9.65
C ALA A 48 24.10 0.26 -8.30
N ASN A 49 23.00 -0.51 -8.29
CA ASN A 49 22.47 -1.16 -7.09
C ASN A 49 23.50 -2.12 -6.47
N LYS A 50 24.19 -2.90 -7.28
CA LYS A 50 25.29 -3.79 -6.81
C LYS A 50 26.40 -3.00 -6.11
N GLN A 51 26.74 -1.81 -6.59
CA GLN A 51 27.75 -0.96 -5.93
C GLN A 51 27.19 -0.28 -4.67
N LEU A 52 25.92 0.17 -4.69
CA LEU A 52 25.27 0.74 -3.52
C LEU A 52 25.09 -0.28 -2.40
N LYS A 53 24.82 -1.55 -2.72
CA LYS A 53 24.80 -2.64 -1.73
C LYS A 53 26.15 -2.77 -1.05
N LYS A 54 27.26 -2.81 -1.82
CA LYS A 54 28.62 -2.84 -1.26
C LYS A 54 28.94 -1.61 -0.41
N LEU A 55 28.49 -0.42 -0.83
CA LEU A 55 28.62 0.81 -0.05
C LEU A 55 27.82 0.73 1.26
N GLY A 56 26.60 0.20 1.20
CA GLY A 56 25.74 -0.02 2.35
C GLY A 56 26.40 -0.90 3.41
N ASP A 57 27.04 -1.98 3.00
CA ASP A 57 27.77 -2.88 3.90
C ASP A 57 28.88 -2.16 4.69
N LEU A 58 29.50 -1.13 4.09
CA LEU A 58 30.57 -0.36 4.73
C LEU A 58 30.09 0.59 5.84
N PHE A 59 28.79 0.82 5.97
CA PHE A 59 28.27 1.59 7.12
C PHE A 59 28.43 0.85 8.44
N PHE A 60 28.43 -0.48 8.41
CA PHE A 60 28.51 -1.31 9.61
C PHE A 60 29.72 -2.24 9.66
N ASN A 61 30.37 -2.47 8.53
CA ASN A 61 31.52 -3.36 8.42
C ASN A 61 32.75 -2.61 7.90
N ASP A 62 33.94 -3.06 8.31
CA ASP A 62 35.19 -2.54 7.74
C ASP A 62 35.38 -3.02 6.31
N GLY A 63 35.92 -2.15 5.48
CA GLY A 63 36.22 -2.48 4.08
C GLY A 63 36.81 -1.31 3.32
N SER A 64 36.98 -1.48 2.00
CA SER A 64 37.65 -0.51 1.15
C SER A 64 36.74 0.09 0.12
N LEU A 65 36.71 1.41 0.02
CA LEU A 65 36.00 2.17 -1.01
C LEU A 65 36.59 2.06 -2.41
N LYS A 66 37.87 1.63 -2.57
CA LYS A 66 38.60 1.63 -3.87
C LYS A 66 37.90 0.91 -5.02
N LYS A 67 37.06 -0.09 -4.71
CA LYS A 67 36.30 -0.83 -5.73
C LYS A 67 34.92 -0.21 -6.02
N ILE A 68 34.50 0.78 -5.23
CA ILE A 68 33.16 1.40 -5.28
C ILE A 68 33.24 2.79 -5.87
N ILE A 69 34.24 3.57 -5.52
CA ILE A 69 34.45 4.95 -5.98
C ILE A 69 35.61 5.05 -6.97
N THR A 70 35.61 6.13 -7.77
CA THR A 70 36.73 6.47 -8.67
C THR A 70 37.90 7.12 -7.92
N ASP A 71 39.08 7.19 -8.52
CA ASP A 71 40.24 7.85 -7.91
C ASP A 71 40.05 9.37 -7.80
N ASP A 72 39.27 9.94 -8.70
CA ASP A 72 38.87 11.35 -8.75
C ASP A 72 37.52 11.62 -8.05
N PHE A 73 37.06 10.73 -7.17
CA PHE A 73 35.81 10.84 -6.44
C PHE A 73 35.73 12.13 -5.63
N SER A 74 34.56 12.78 -5.70
CA SER A 74 34.23 13.92 -4.87
C SER A 74 32.86 13.77 -4.19
N THR A 75 32.67 14.41 -3.06
CA THR A 75 31.36 14.43 -2.40
C THR A 75 31.14 15.74 -1.67
N HIS A 76 29.89 16.12 -1.53
CA HIS A 76 29.47 17.09 -0.54
C HIS A 76 29.26 16.39 0.81
N ARG A 77 29.03 17.17 1.88
CA ARG A 77 28.60 16.59 3.15
C ARG A 77 27.35 15.74 2.95
N LEU A 78 27.34 14.55 3.54
CA LEU A 78 26.20 13.65 3.47
C LEU A 78 25.11 13.98 4.51
N SER A 79 25.47 14.74 5.53
CA SER A 79 24.55 15.26 6.56
C SER A 79 24.67 16.76 6.68
N PRO A 80 23.56 17.53 6.81
CA PRO A 80 23.57 18.99 7.01
C PRO A 80 24.29 19.36 8.31
N LYS A 81 24.87 20.57 8.37
CA LYS A 81 25.42 21.11 9.62
C LYS A 81 24.34 21.59 10.57
N ASN A 82 23.32 22.22 10.00
CA ASN A 82 22.20 22.78 10.74
C ASN A 82 20.95 22.02 10.33
N LEU A 83 20.27 21.50 11.32
CA LEU A 83 18.99 20.82 11.18
C LEU A 83 17.90 21.67 11.79
N GLU A 84 16.80 21.80 11.10
CA GLU A 84 15.57 22.37 11.62
C GLU A 84 14.80 21.29 12.36
N THR A 85 14.34 21.58 13.57
CA THR A 85 13.51 20.66 14.34
C THR A 85 12.07 20.79 13.87
N LEU A 86 11.54 19.71 13.31
CA LEU A 86 10.14 19.61 12.87
C LEU A 86 9.25 19.15 14.02
N LEU A 87 9.74 18.22 14.85
CA LEU A 87 9.03 17.70 16.02
C LEU A 87 10.04 17.45 17.15
N SER A 88 9.67 17.84 18.36
CA SER A 88 10.36 17.46 19.59
C SER A 88 9.29 17.19 20.64
N LYS A 89 8.99 15.92 20.86
CA LYS A 89 7.96 15.47 21.79
C LYS A 89 8.41 14.21 22.50
N ASP A 90 8.28 14.20 23.82
CA ASP A 90 8.68 13.09 24.69
C ASP A 90 10.12 12.61 24.41
N ASP A 91 10.29 11.39 23.93
CA ASP A 91 11.57 10.80 23.58
C ASP A 91 11.89 10.86 22.07
N LEU A 92 11.02 11.47 21.25
CA LEU A 92 11.13 11.55 19.79
C LEU A 92 11.55 12.95 19.33
N LEU A 93 12.61 13.01 18.54
CA LEU A 93 13.10 14.20 17.85
C LEU A 93 13.12 13.95 16.35
N ILE A 94 12.38 14.75 15.58
CA ILE A 94 12.41 14.72 14.11
C ILE A 94 13.01 16.02 13.61
N GLN A 95 14.00 15.90 12.76
CA GLN A 95 14.72 17.03 12.19
C GLN A 95 14.89 16.87 10.69
N SER A 96 14.90 17.98 9.97
CA SER A 96 15.20 18.02 8.54
C SER A 96 16.25 19.11 8.24
N GLY A 97 16.83 19.03 7.05
CA GLY A 97 17.75 20.04 6.62
C GLY A 97 18.08 19.93 5.13
N GLU A 98 18.31 21.08 4.52
CA GLU A 98 18.85 21.17 3.17
C GLU A 98 20.37 21.25 3.22
N ILE A 99 21.03 20.55 2.32
CA ILE A 99 22.46 20.67 2.12
C ILE A 99 22.70 21.75 1.08
N LYS A 100 23.13 22.92 1.51
CA LYS A 100 23.59 23.97 0.59
C LYS A 100 24.85 23.46 -0.11
N LEU A 101 24.79 23.32 -1.42
CA LEU A 101 25.86 22.81 -2.28
C LEU A 101 27.00 23.84 -2.43
N ASN A 102 27.60 24.29 -1.34
CA ASN A 102 28.73 25.21 -1.34
C ASN A 102 30.06 24.45 -1.41
N GLY A 103 30.59 24.32 -2.62
CA GLY A 103 31.93 23.79 -2.89
C GLY A 103 32.01 22.25 -2.84
N LYS A 104 32.55 21.65 -3.89
CA LYS A 104 32.96 20.24 -3.86
C LYS A 104 34.12 20.09 -2.89
N THR A 105 34.09 19.08 -2.03
CA THR A 105 35.19 18.76 -1.15
C THR A 105 35.98 17.59 -1.72
N ASP A 106 37.30 17.68 -1.57
CA ASP A 106 38.22 16.71 -2.13
C ASP A 106 38.03 15.29 -1.56
N GLY A 107 37.85 14.33 -2.47
CA GLY A 107 38.06 12.91 -2.25
C GLY A 107 37.07 12.22 -1.29
N SER A 108 37.44 11.00 -0.92
CA SER A 108 36.61 10.08 -0.11
C SER A 108 36.47 10.47 1.37
N ARG A 109 37.17 11.49 1.84
CA ARG A 109 37.33 11.80 3.27
C ARG A 109 36.00 11.98 4.00
N HIS A 110 35.03 12.70 3.41
CA HIS A 110 33.73 12.90 4.08
C HIS A 110 32.90 11.62 4.12
N LEU A 111 32.93 10.86 3.05
CA LEU A 111 32.27 9.55 3.01
C LEU A 111 32.87 8.61 4.05
N GLU A 112 34.19 8.52 4.12
CA GLU A 112 34.90 7.72 5.12
C GLU A 112 34.60 8.16 6.56
N GLN A 113 34.50 9.46 6.79
CA GLN A 113 34.12 10.00 8.12
C GLN A 113 32.70 9.63 8.51
N GLU A 114 31.74 9.71 7.58
CA GLU A 114 30.35 9.33 7.86
C GLU A 114 30.24 7.83 8.15
N LEU A 115 30.84 6.99 7.31
CA LEU A 115 30.88 5.54 7.50
C LEU A 115 31.50 5.17 8.87
N LYS A 116 32.62 5.80 9.22
CA LYS A 116 33.30 5.57 10.50
C LYS A 116 32.48 6.03 11.68
N SER A 117 31.79 7.19 11.56
CA SER A 117 30.92 7.71 12.60
C SER A 117 29.81 6.74 12.94
N VAL A 118 29.11 6.21 11.94
CA VAL A 118 28.04 5.22 12.15
C VAL A 118 28.59 3.93 12.79
N ARG A 119 29.72 3.39 12.31
CA ARG A 119 30.32 2.19 12.90
C ARG A 119 30.68 2.35 14.38
N ILE A 120 31.25 3.49 14.74
CA ILE A 120 31.64 3.76 16.14
C ILE A 120 30.42 3.95 17.04
N GLN A 121 29.38 4.60 16.53
CA GLN A 121 28.18 4.90 17.32
C GLN A 121 27.19 3.73 17.42
N SER A 122 27.17 2.85 16.43
CA SER A 122 26.21 1.77 16.38
C SER A 122 26.54 0.64 17.35
N THR A 123 25.60 0.35 18.24
CA THR A 123 25.59 -0.82 19.13
C THR A 123 24.63 -1.90 18.64
N SER A 124 24.01 -1.72 17.47
CA SER A 124 22.97 -2.59 16.92
C SER A 124 23.48 -4.00 16.63
N LEU A 125 22.65 -4.99 16.93
CA LEU A 125 22.76 -6.31 16.34
C LEU A 125 22.42 -6.26 14.83
N PRO A 126 22.85 -7.23 14.01
CA PRO A 126 22.59 -7.22 12.56
C PRO A 126 21.10 -7.08 12.21
N GLU A 127 20.21 -7.72 12.95
CA GLU A 127 18.76 -7.72 12.78
C GLU A 127 18.09 -6.39 13.20
N GLU A 128 18.79 -5.55 13.96
CA GLU A 128 18.28 -4.27 14.47
C GLU A 128 18.67 -3.07 13.59
N ARG A 129 19.50 -3.32 12.57
CA ARG A 129 20.04 -2.28 11.72
C ARG A 129 19.82 -2.58 10.25
N TYR A 130 19.66 -1.52 9.45
CA TYR A 130 19.63 -1.67 8.00
C TYR A 130 20.23 -0.43 7.31
N VAL A 131 20.71 -0.65 6.10
CA VAL A 131 20.96 0.40 5.10
C VAL A 131 20.27 -0.01 3.82
N LYS A 132 19.44 0.87 3.30
CA LYS A 132 18.74 0.63 2.02
C LYS A 132 18.98 1.79 1.07
N PHE A 133 19.20 1.44 -0.19
CA PHE A 133 19.19 2.36 -1.32
C PHE A 133 18.13 1.92 -2.30
N LYS A 134 17.41 2.87 -2.87
CA LYS A 134 16.43 2.60 -3.92
C LYS A 134 16.60 3.63 -5.04
N ILE A 135 17.09 3.19 -6.20
CA ILE A 135 17.27 4.07 -7.36
C ILE A 135 15.89 4.32 -7.98
N VAL A 136 15.47 5.59 -8.00
CA VAL A 136 14.15 6.05 -8.47
C VAL A 136 14.24 6.94 -9.71
N GLY A 137 15.44 7.23 -10.18
CA GLY A 137 15.68 7.97 -11.40
C GLY A 137 17.06 7.66 -11.97
N ILE A 138 17.18 7.64 -13.29
CA ILE A 138 18.41 7.38 -14.02
C ILE A 138 18.43 8.14 -15.33
N GLU A 139 19.57 8.73 -15.65
CA GLU A 139 19.79 9.47 -16.90
C GLU A 139 21.22 9.22 -17.40
N VAL A 140 21.34 8.78 -18.66
CA VAL A 140 22.63 8.62 -19.32
C VAL A 140 23.07 9.96 -19.87
N ASN A 141 24.30 10.37 -19.56
CA ASN A 141 24.85 11.64 -20.03
C ASN A 141 25.20 11.61 -21.53
N SER A 142 25.29 12.78 -22.14
CA SER A 142 25.58 12.93 -23.57
C SER A 142 26.96 12.38 -23.99
N ASP A 143 27.90 12.25 -23.05
CA ASP A 143 29.22 11.64 -23.26
C ASP A 143 29.19 10.11 -23.45
N LYS A 144 28.05 9.48 -23.15
CA LYS A 144 27.86 8.02 -23.18
C LYS A 144 28.95 7.24 -22.43
N GLN A 145 29.55 7.83 -21.40
CA GLN A 145 30.55 7.22 -20.52
C GLN A 145 30.15 7.34 -19.04
N THR A 146 29.24 8.27 -18.75
CA THR A 146 28.74 8.58 -17.41
C THR A 146 27.23 8.58 -17.38
N PHE A 147 26.66 8.33 -16.22
CA PHE A 147 25.21 8.44 -15.97
C PHE A 147 24.94 8.94 -14.57
N ASN A 148 23.74 9.46 -14.36
CA ASN A 148 23.27 10.01 -13.11
C ASN A 148 22.14 9.15 -12.56
N THR A 149 22.10 9.00 -11.23
CA THR A 149 20.96 8.39 -10.56
C THR A 149 20.44 9.27 -9.44
N LYS A 150 19.13 9.20 -9.21
CA LYS A 150 18.48 9.67 -7.99
C LYS A 150 18.17 8.46 -7.14
N ALA A 151 18.76 8.38 -5.95
CA ALA A 151 18.58 7.28 -5.01
C ALA A 151 17.97 7.76 -3.70
N LEU A 152 16.97 7.04 -3.21
CA LEU A 152 16.49 7.16 -1.85
C LEU A 152 17.43 6.37 -0.95
N PHE A 153 17.92 7.00 0.09
CA PHE A 153 18.79 6.42 1.10
C PHE A 153 18.06 6.37 2.44
N SER A 154 18.13 5.24 3.11
CA SER A 154 17.63 5.10 4.48
C SER A 154 18.60 4.24 5.28
N ILE A 155 18.93 4.69 6.49
CA ILE A 155 19.74 3.94 7.46
C ILE A 155 19.09 3.99 8.82
N LYS A 156 19.02 2.84 9.52
CA LYS A 156 18.57 2.73 10.91
C LYS A 156 19.63 1.99 11.71
N TYR A 157 19.90 2.47 12.92
CA TYR A 157 20.80 1.82 13.87
C TYR A 157 20.48 2.26 15.30
N LYS A 158 20.92 1.47 16.29
CA LYS A 158 20.89 1.84 17.71
C LYS A 158 22.29 2.33 18.14
N THR A 159 22.29 3.24 19.08
CA THR A 159 23.45 3.64 19.87
C THR A 159 23.24 3.18 21.31
N GLU A 160 24.17 3.47 22.20
CA GLU A 160 23.98 3.18 23.64
C GLU A 160 22.73 3.86 24.25
N LYS A 161 22.28 4.97 23.69
CA LYS A 161 21.22 5.81 24.26
C LYS A 161 20.02 6.02 23.35
N GLU A 162 20.17 5.82 22.06
CA GLU A 162 19.21 6.31 21.06
C GLU A 162 19.00 5.28 19.95
N ILE A 163 17.81 5.31 19.35
CA ILE A 163 17.54 4.71 18.04
C ILE A 163 17.56 5.84 17.03
N VAL A 164 18.37 5.71 15.99
CA VAL A 164 18.57 6.72 14.95
C VAL A 164 18.11 6.17 13.62
N GLN A 165 17.25 6.92 12.92
CA GLN A 165 16.94 6.69 11.52
C GLN A 165 17.27 7.97 10.74
N LYS A 166 18.03 7.82 9.64
CA LYS A 166 18.32 8.92 8.70
C LYS A 166 17.77 8.56 7.34
N ASN A 167 17.14 9.51 6.69
CA ASN A 167 16.67 9.39 5.31
C ASN A 167 17.24 10.53 4.48
N ALA A 168 17.58 10.24 3.23
CA ALA A 168 18.10 11.26 2.33
C ALA A 168 17.77 10.94 0.87
N VAL A 169 17.79 11.96 0.03
CA VAL A 169 17.76 11.81 -1.44
C VAL A 169 19.14 12.12 -1.97
N TRP A 170 19.80 11.11 -2.51
CA TRP A 170 21.13 11.23 -3.10
C TRP A 170 21.06 11.37 -4.62
N ALA A 171 21.76 12.36 -5.16
CA ALA A 171 22.10 12.41 -6.57
C ALA A 171 23.53 11.88 -6.72
N ILE A 172 23.69 10.85 -7.54
CA ILE A 172 24.96 10.12 -7.69
C ILE A 172 25.36 10.12 -9.15
N ASN A 173 26.57 10.59 -9.44
CA ASN A 173 27.16 10.46 -10.75
C ASN A 173 28.05 9.22 -10.81
N TRP A 174 27.93 8.49 -11.89
CA TRP A 174 28.61 7.22 -12.13
C TRP A 174 29.52 7.29 -13.34
N LYS A 175 30.64 6.60 -13.30
CA LYS A 175 31.58 6.42 -14.39
C LYS A 175 31.63 4.96 -14.81
N GLY A 176 31.52 4.70 -16.12
CA GLY A 176 31.43 3.36 -16.70
C GLY A 176 29.98 2.90 -16.89
N LEU A 177 29.73 2.16 -17.95
CA LEU A 177 28.41 1.66 -18.34
C LEU A 177 28.35 0.11 -18.30
N ASN A 178 29.16 -0.52 -17.47
CA ASN A 178 29.27 -1.97 -17.35
C ASN A 178 29.48 -2.38 -15.88
N GLU A 179 29.79 -3.64 -15.64
CA GLU A 179 30.04 -4.19 -14.29
C GLU A 179 31.16 -3.49 -13.52
N SER A 180 32.04 -2.74 -14.19
CA SER A 180 33.08 -1.94 -13.55
C SER A 180 32.65 -0.53 -13.15
N THR A 181 31.35 -0.23 -13.24
CA THR A 181 30.74 1.05 -12.83
C THR A 181 31.18 1.45 -11.42
N LYS A 182 31.63 2.71 -11.28
CA LYS A 182 32.08 3.30 -10.01
C LYS A 182 31.42 4.65 -9.78
N ILE A 183 31.27 5.01 -8.51
CA ILE A 183 30.75 6.32 -8.10
C ILE A 183 31.81 7.40 -8.37
N LEU A 184 31.45 8.40 -9.13
CA LEU A 184 32.26 9.58 -9.44
C LEU A 184 32.03 10.71 -8.42
N ASP A 185 30.77 10.98 -8.08
CA ASP A 185 30.43 11.90 -7.00
C ASP A 185 29.07 11.59 -6.37
N ILE A 186 28.89 12.10 -5.15
CA ILE A 186 27.61 12.06 -4.41
C ILE A 186 27.27 13.46 -3.97
N SER A 187 26.03 13.88 -4.21
CA SER A 187 25.41 15.04 -3.59
C SER A 187 24.09 14.67 -2.94
N VAL A 188 23.73 15.38 -1.86
CA VAL A 188 22.50 15.11 -1.11
C VAL A 188 21.55 16.27 -1.30
N ASN A 189 20.36 16.00 -1.83
CA ASN A 189 19.34 17.02 -2.15
C ASN A 189 18.42 17.31 -0.96
N SER A 190 18.09 16.28 -0.18
CA SER A 190 17.28 16.42 1.04
C SER A 190 17.77 15.45 2.10
N PHE A 191 17.57 15.81 3.35
CA PHE A 191 17.96 15.02 4.50
C PHE A 191 16.94 15.18 5.61
N SER A 192 16.59 14.08 6.27
CA SER A 192 15.83 14.07 7.50
C SER A 192 16.37 13.02 8.46
N GLN A 193 16.18 13.22 9.75
CA GLN A 193 16.46 12.21 10.76
C GLN A 193 15.39 12.17 11.82
N ALA A 194 15.13 10.97 12.32
CA ALA A 194 14.35 10.71 13.51
C ALA A 194 15.28 10.09 14.56
N ILE A 195 15.30 10.66 15.74
CA ILE A 195 16.09 10.20 16.89
C ILE A 195 15.12 9.90 18.01
N ARG A 196 15.22 8.70 18.57
CA ARG A 196 14.46 8.30 19.72
C ARG A 196 15.37 7.96 20.89
N GLN A 197 15.15 8.58 22.04
CA GLN A 197 15.98 8.41 23.24
C GLN A 197 15.63 7.14 24.03
N SER A 198 14.48 6.53 23.78
CA SER A 198 14.09 5.26 24.39
C SER A 198 14.62 4.06 23.61
N GLN A 199 15.01 3.01 24.32
CA GLN A 199 15.38 1.73 23.71
C GLN A 199 14.18 0.81 23.49
N SER A 200 13.02 1.11 24.08
CA SER A 200 11.79 0.36 23.89
C SER A 200 11.19 0.65 22.51
N PRO A 201 10.65 -0.31 21.77
CA PRO A 201 9.96 -0.05 20.52
C PRO A 201 8.69 0.79 20.76
N LEU A 202 8.28 1.59 19.76
CA LEU A 202 7.00 2.34 19.81
C LEU A 202 5.81 1.38 19.81
N PHE A 203 5.92 0.33 19.00
CA PHE A 203 4.94 -0.73 18.90
C PHE A 203 5.61 -2.06 19.21
N THR A 204 4.93 -2.88 19.97
CA THR A 204 5.36 -4.25 20.27
C THR A 204 4.37 -5.21 19.65
N GLU A 205 4.87 -6.24 18.99
CA GLU A 205 4.05 -7.32 18.48
C GLU A 205 3.48 -8.11 19.67
N ILE A 206 2.15 -8.19 19.76
CA ILE A 206 1.43 -8.82 20.89
C ILE A 206 0.48 -9.94 20.46
N THR A 207 0.43 -10.31 19.19
CA THR A 207 -0.52 -11.29 18.63
C THR A 207 -0.48 -12.60 19.43
N GLU A 208 0.73 -13.12 19.68
CA GLU A 208 0.86 -14.37 20.46
C GLU A 208 0.38 -14.23 21.91
N SER A 209 0.51 -13.04 22.52
CA SER A 209 0.02 -12.82 23.88
C SER A 209 -1.51 -12.69 23.94
N VAL A 210 -2.13 -12.20 22.86
CA VAL A 210 -3.58 -12.00 22.79
C VAL A 210 -4.30 -13.27 22.35
N ILE A 211 -3.85 -13.94 21.29
CA ILE A 211 -4.56 -15.09 20.69
C ILE A 211 -3.77 -16.40 20.70
N GLY A 212 -2.53 -16.40 21.19
CA GLY A 212 -1.65 -17.59 21.13
C GLY A 212 -2.09 -18.79 21.95
N SER A 213 -3.01 -18.62 22.91
CA SER A 213 -3.66 -19.69 23.67
C SER A 213 -4.64 -20.51 22.82
N ASN A 214 -5.15 -19.94 21.71
CA ASN A 214 -6.10 -20.60 20.84
C ASN A 214 -5.42 -21.62 19.90
N SER A 215 -6.04 -22.77 19.71
CA SER A 215 -5.50 -23.82 18.83
C SER A 215 -5.35 -23.37 17.37
N CYS A 216 -6.27 -22.53 16.88
CA CYS A 216 -6.25 -21.97 15.53
C CYS A 216 -5.04 -21.07 15.28
N TYR A 217 -4.47 -20.43 16.31
CA TYR A 217 -3.27 -19.63 16.14
C TYR A 217 -2.13 -20.46 15.54
N LYS A 218 -1.78 -21.58 16.16
CA LYS A 218 -0.68 -22.44 15.72
C LYS A 218 -1.00 -23.26 14.46
N THR A 219 -2.28 -23.60 14.24
CA THR A 219 -2.66 -24.47 13.12
C THR A 219 -3.09 -23.72 11.85
N GLN A 220 -3.45 -22.46 11.97
CA GLN A 220 -3.94 -21.63 10.86
C GLN A 220 -3.25 -20.27 10.77
N LEU A 221 -3.31 -19.43 11.80
CA LEU A 221 -2.97 -18.01 11.71
C LEU A 221 -1.46 -17.73 11.77
N ALA A 222 -0.68 -18.55 12.45
CA ALA A 222 0.78 -18.41 12.51
C ALA A 222 1.49 -18.68 11.17
N TYR A 223 0.76 -19.22 10.19
CA TYR A 223 1.28 -19.47 8.86
C TYR A 223 0.99 -18.28 7.94
N GLY A 224 2.03 -17.73 7.35
CA GLY A 224 1.89 -16.67 6.36
C GLY A 224 1.35 -17.18 5.01
N MET A 225 1.02 -16.24 4.13
CA MET A 225 0.47 -16.48 2.79
C MET A 225 1.27 -17.53 2.01
N ASN A 226 2.60 -17.51 2.03
CA ASN A 226 3.46 -18.46 1.31
C ASN A 226 3.21 -19.92 1.71
N HIS A 227 2.84 -20.19 2.98
CA HIS A 227 2.50 -21.52 3.44
C HIS A 227 1.21 -22.03 2.77
N TRP A 228 0.20 -21.16 2.71
CA TRP A 228 -1.10 -21.52 2.16
C TRP A 228 -1.07 -21.59 0.63
N LEU A 229 -0.37 -20.69 -0.05
CA LEU A 229 -0.23 -20.68 -1.51
C LEU A 229 0.31 -22.00 -2.07
N THR A 230 1.18 -22.69 -1.33
CA THR A 230 1.70 -24.01 -1.75
C THR A 230 0.70 -25.16 -1.54
N ARG A 231 -0.42 -24.91 -0.85
CA ARG A 231 -1.42 -25.91 -0.48
C ARG A 231 -2.78 -25.70 -1.13
N MET A 232 -2.98 -24.53 -1.71
CA MET A 232 -4.24 -24.14 -2.32
C MET A 232 -4.21 -24.34 -3.83
N PRO A 233 -5.35 -24.64 -4.47
CA PRO A 233 -5.42 -24.73 -5.93
C PRO A 233 -5.00 -23.41 -6.59
N VAL A 234 -4.23 -23.48 -7.69
CA VAL A 234 -3.78 -22.29 -8.46
C VAL A 234 -4.94 -21.35 -8.82
N ARG A 235 -6.13 -21.89 -9.05
CA ARG A 235 -7.33 -21.12 -9.37
C ARG A 235 -7.75 -20.17 -8.25
N ALA A 236 -7.48 -20.55 -7.00
CA ALA A 236 -7.72 -19.71 -5.84
C ALA A 236 -6.68 -18.59 -5.67
N MET A 237 -5.53 -18.67 -6.35
CA MET A 237 -4.42 -17.74 -6.24
C MET A 237 -4.52 -16.52 -7.15
N LEU A 238 -5.22 -16.61 -8.29
CA LEU A 238 -5.21 -15.60 -9.35
C LEU A 238 -6.00 -14.32 -9.01
N ASN A 239 -6.88 -14.35 -7.99
CA ASN A 239 -7.75 -13.24 -7.61
C ASN A 239 -7.49 -12.73 -6.20
N ARG A 240 -6.29 -12.93 -5.67
CA ARG A 240 -5.97 -12.68 -4.26
C ARG A 240 -4.98 -11.54 -4.11
N PHE A 241 -5.49 -10.35 -4.25
CA PHE A 241 -4.76 -9.17 -3.85
C PHE A 241 -5.38 -8.65 -2.53
N GLY A 242 -4.57 -8.59 -1.45
CA GLY A 242 -4.91 -7.85 -0.25
C GLY A 242 -6.02 -8.45 0.63
N THR A 243 -6.14 -9.76 0.68
CA THR A 243 -7.07 -10.44 1.60
C THR A 243 -6.31 -11.20 2.69
N PRO A 244 -6.90 -11.53 3.80
CA PRO A 244 -8.28 -11.39 4.26
C PRO A 244 -8.55 -10.09 5.02
N GLY A 245 -9.82 -9.64 5.06
CA GLY A 245 -10.28 -8.50 5.84
C GLY A 245 -10.40 -8.79 7.34
N ILE A 246 -10.42 -7.70 8.12
CA ILE A 246 -10.69 -7.70 9.56
C ILE A 246 -11.75 -6.66 9.85
N SER A 247 -12.69 -6.99 10.73
CA SER A 247 -13.63 -6.03 11.32
C SER A 247 -13.63 -6.12 12.84
N ILE A 248 -13.93 -5.01 13.47
CA ILE A 248 -13.89 -4.84 14.92
C ILE A 248 -15.26 -4.32 15.38
N GLY A 249 -15.76 -4.86 16.48
CA GLY A 249 -17.00 -4.44 17.12
C GLY A 249 -17.29 -5.25 18.37
N ASP A 250 -18.11 -4.73 19.25
CA ASP A 250 -18.56 -5.41 20.47
C ASP A 250 -19.77 -6.29 20.14
N VAL A 251 -19.55 -7.54 19.72
CA VAL A 251 -20.63 -8.43 19.26
C VAL A 251 -21.39 -9.08 20.40
N ASN A 252 -20.85 -9.05 21.63
CA ASN A 252 -21.47 -9.67 22.79
C ASN A 252 -22.06 -8.66 23.79
N GLY A 253 -21.93 -7.36 23.51
CA GLY A 253 -22.47 -6.28 24.33
C GLY A 253 -21.78 -6.08 25.69
N ASP A 254 -20.52 -6.52 25.85
CA ASP A 254 -19.81 -6.46 27.13
C ASP A 254 -18.93 -5.21 27.32
N GLY A 255 -18.86 -4.37 26.30
CA GLY A 255 -18.10 -3.11 26.26
C GLY A 255 -16.63 -3.28 25.87
N LEU A 256 -16.24 -4.45 25.39
CA LEU A 256 -14.92 -4.72 24.82
C LEU A 256 -15.06 -4.99 23.33
N ASP A 257 -14.10 -4.48 22.53
CA ASP A 257 -14.10 -4.74 21.10
C ASP A 257 -13.64 -6.15 20.78
N ASP A 258 -14.47 -6.89 20.07
CA ASP A 258 -14.19 -8.19 19.48
C ASP A 258 -13.69 -8.03 18.05
N PHE A 259 -13.16 -9.08 17.43
CA PHE A 259 -12.74 -8.97 16.03
C PHE A 259 -13.03 -10.23 15.22
N PHE A 260 -13.48 -10.00 14.00
CA PHE A 260 -13.73 -11.03 13.00
C PHE A 260 -12.66 -10.99 11.91
N LEU A 261 -12.10 -12.17 11.58
CA LEU A 261 -11.10 -12.36 10.53
C LEU A 261 -11.67 -13.17 9.38
N CYS A 262 -11.80 -12.55 8.23
CA CYS A 262 -12.02 -13.26 6.97
C CYS A 262 -10.87 -14.23 6.69
N GLN A 263 -11.15 -15.36 6.07
CA GLN A 263 -10.14 -16.35 5.73
C GLN A 263 -10.24 -16.79 4.27
N GLU A 264 -9.18 -17.40 3.83
CA GLU A 264 -9.01 -17.98 2.50
C GLU A 264 -9.98 -19.15 2.28
N PRO A 265 -10.47 -19.41 1.04
CA PRO A 265 -11.40 -20.51 0.79
C PRO A 265 -10.86 -21.85 1.27
N GLY A 266 -11.68 -22.56 2.02
CA GLY A 266 -11.35 -23.82 2.67
C GLY A 266 -10.73 -23.67 4.05
N LEU A 267 -10.45 -22.47 4.51
CA LEU A 267 -10.08 -22.15 5.89
C LEU A 267 -11.27 -21.48 6.59
N PRO A 268 -11.61 -21.90 7.81
CA PRO A 268 -12.73 -21.31 8.53
C PRO A 268 -12.41 -19.86 8.95
N ASN A 269 -13.37 -18.97 8.76
CA ASN A 269 -13.34 -17.61 9.32
C ASN A 269 -13.18 -17.67 10.84
N ARG A 270 -12.65 -16.60 11.44
CA ARG A 270 -12.37 -16.55 12.86
C ARG A 270 -12.99 -15.34 13.54
N LEU A 271 -13.79 -15.60 14.58
CA LEU A 271 -14.26 -14.61 15.53
C LEU A 271 -13.47 -14.80 16.84
N PHE A 272 -12.98 -13.71 17.36
CA PHE A 272 -12.30 -13.66 18.64
C PHE A 272 -13.05 -12.72 19.57
N ILE A 273 -13.48 -13.27 20.70
CA ILE A 273 -14.14 -12.52 21.78
C ILE A 273 -13.07 -12.06 22.75
N GLN A 274 -12.99 -10.76 23.00
CA GLN A 274 -12.02 -10.17 23.90
C GLN A 274 -12.43 -10.38 25.36
N GLU A 275 -11.46 -10.77 26.18
CA GLU A 275 -11.63 -10.95 27.61
C GLU A 275 -10.99 -9.80 28.41
N LYS A 276 -11.49 -9.55 29.62
CA LYS A 276 -11.01 -8.46 30.49
C LYS A 276 -9.53 -8.52 30.86
N ASP A 277 -8.88 -9.66 30.69
CA ASP A 277 -7.45 -9.83 30.93
C ASP A 277 -6.58 -9.47 29.71
N GLY A 278 -7.21 -9.04 28.61
CA GLY A 278 -6.56 -8.63 27.36
C GLY A 278 -6.23 -9.81 26.44
N GLN A 279 -6.69 -11.02 26.73
CA GLN A 279 -6.67 -12.12 25.78
C GLN A 279 -7.96 -12.13 24.95
N ALA A 280 -7.96 -12.84 23.82
CA ALA A 280 -9.14 -13.04 23.01
C ALA A 280 -9.34 -14.53 22.71
N VAL A 281 -10.57 -15.01 22.88
CA VAL A 281 -10.95 -16.41 22.76
C VAL A 281 -11.64 -16.66 21.44
N GLU A 282 -11.13 -17.63 20.68
CA GLU A 282 -11.74 -18.04 19.41
C GLU A 282 -13.07 -18.74 19.65
N SER A 283 -14.14 -18.17 19.10
CA SER A 283 -15.53 -18.56 19.33
C SER A 283 -16.34 -18.78 18.06
N SER A 284 -15.71 -18.78 16.87
CA SER A 284 -16.38 -18.78 15.55
C SER A 284 -17.40 -19.91 15.40
N LYS A 285 -17.06 -21.11 15.86
CA LYS A 285 -17.93 -22.27 15.78
C LYS A 285 -19.14 -22.17 16.70
N GLU A 286 -18.94 -21.63 17.89
CA GLU A 286 -20.02 -21.40 18.86
C GLU A 286 -21.02 -20.39 18.32
N TRP A 287 -20.49 -19.34 17.65
CA TRP A 287 -21.27 -18.27 17.05
C TRP A 287 -21.80 -18.59 15.64
N GLY A 288 -21.51 -19.77 15.06
CA GLY A 288 -22.04 -20.25 13.79
C GLY A 288 -21.45 -19.58 12.54
N ILE A 289 -20.29 -18.93 12.64
CA ILE A 289 -19.65 -18.17 11.56
C ILE A 289 -18.25 -18.68 11.20
N ASP A 290 -17.94 -19.93 11.49
CA ASP A 290 -16.73 -20.62 11.04
C ASP A 290 -16.83 -21.07 9.57
N TRP A 291 -17.41 -20.21 8.71
CA TRP A 291 -17.60 -20.49 7.29
C TRP A 291 -16.26 -20.66 6.58
N ILE A 292 -16.26 -21.52 5.57
CA ILE A 292 -15.06 -21.86 4.77
C ILE A 292 -15.09 -21.25 3.36
N GLU A 293 -16.01 -20.33 3.14
CA GLU A 293 -16.14 -19.61 1.87
C GLU A 293 -14.98 -18.61 1.68
N ASP A 294 -14.73 -18.22 0.44
CA ASP A 294 -13.76 -17.17 0.08
C ASP A 294 -14.25 -15.81 0.63
N SER A 295 -13.85 -15.48 1.84
CA SER A 295 -14.26 -14.27 2.54
C SER A 295 -13.19 -13.20 2.43
N ARG A 296 -13.57 -11.99 2.00
CA ARG A 296 -12.61 -10.94 1.63
C ARG A 296 -12.71 -9.67 2.47
N SER A 297 -13.91 -9.28 2.82
CA SER A 297 -14.18 -8.09 3.62
C SER A 297 -15.35 -8.37 4.53
N SER A 298 -15.38 -7.72 5.67
CA SER A 298 -16.49 -7.81 6.61
C SER A 298 -16.77 -6.46 7.23
N ILE A 299 -17.97 -6.28 7.73
CA ILE A 299 -18.40 -5.14 8.54
C ILE A 299 -19.23 -5.68 9.70
N ILE A 300 -18.97 -5.18 10.89
CA ILE A 300 -19.79 -5.38 12.09
C ILE A 300 -20.57 -4.08 12.31
N ALA A 301 -21.89 -4.16 12.28
CA ALA A 301 -22.79 -3.02 12.47
C ALA A 301 -24.22 -3.52 12.78
N ASP A 302 -25.03 -2.71 13.44
CA ASP A 302 -26.44 -2.97 13.70
C ASP A 302 -27.26 -2.65 12.42
N PHE A 303 -27.64 -3.68 11.65
CA PHE A 303 -28.34 -3.49 10.36
C PHE A 303 -29.87 -3.44 10.49
N ASP A 304 -30.45 -3.86 11.62
CA ASP A 304 -31.90 -3.85 11.83
C ASP A 304 -32.37 -2.95 12.98
N ASN A 305 -31.42 -2.22 13.60
CA ASN A 305 -31.64 -1.29 14.70
C ASN A 305 -32.24 -1.97 15.96
N ASP A 306 -31.85 -3.19 16.24
CA ASP A 306 -32.31 -3.92 17.45
C ASP A 306 -31.37 -3.70 18.67
N GLY A 307 -30.21 -3.09 18.45
CA GLY A 307 -29.24 -2.67 19.45
C GLY A 307 -28.09 -3.65 19.66
N ASP A 308 -28.03 -4.76 18.94
CA ASP A 308 -26.84 -5.60 18.87
C ASP A 308 -26.11 -5.45 17.52
N GLN A 309 -24.91 -6.01 17.41
CA GLN A 309 -24.09 -5.84 16.21
C GLN A 309 -24.14 -7.09 15.34
N ASP A 310 -24.63 -6.91 14.13
CA ASP A 310 -24.70 -7.91 13.07
C ASP A 310 -23.38 -8.01 12.29
N LEU A 311 -23.30 -8.96 11.37
CA LEU A 311 -22.14 -9.22 10.55
C LEU A 311 -22.48 -9.27 9.07
N ALA A 312 -21.90 -8.39 8.26
CA ALA A 312 -21.87 -8.49 6.80
C ALA A 312 -20.53 -9.06 6.33
N VAL A 313 -20.54 -10.10 5.50
CA VAL A 313 -19.33 -10.73 4.95
C VAL A 313 -19.40 -10.79 3.44
N ALA A 314 -18.43 -10.16 2.77
CA ALA A 314 -18.24 -10.28 1.33
C ALA A 314 -17.55 -11.59 0.99
N CYS A 315 -18.29 -12.43 0.27
CA CYS A 315 -17.84 -13.72 -0.22
C CYS A 315 -17.78 -13.73 -1.76
N TYR A 316 -17.36 -14.85 -2.32
CA TYR A 316 -17.36 -15.04 -3.76
C TYR A 316 -18.78 -14.93 -4.35
N GLY A 317 -19.05 -13.84 -5.08
CA GLY A 317 -20.32 -13.59 -5.76
C GLY A 317 -21.50 -13.18 -4.87
N MET A 318 -21.28 -12.93 -3.59
CA MET A 318 -22.36 -12.55 -2.65
C MET A 318 -21.84 -11.77 -1.45
N VAL A 319 -22.75 -11.05 -0.81
CA VAL A 319 -22.58 -10.61 0.58
C VAL A 319 -23.58 -11.36 1.43
N VAL A 320 -23.12 -11.96 2.51
CA VAL A 320 -23.97 -12.61 3.51
C VAL A 320 -24.15 -11.63 4.65
N ILE A 321 -25.39 -11.29 4.98
CA ILE A 321 -25.74 -10.59 6.20
C ILE A 321 -26.20 -11.64 7.21
N ALA A 322 -25.57 -11.68 8.38
CA ALA A 322 -25.92 -12.55 9.48
C ALA A 322 -26.35 -11.69 10.67
N GLU A 323 -27.60 -11.84 11.07
CA GLU A 323 -28.15 -11.21 12.27
C GLU A 323 -27.61 -11.89 13.53
N ASN A 324 -27.30 -11.09 14.53
CA ASN A 324 -26.98 -11.54 15.89
C ASN A 324 -28.30 -11.78 16.65
N ASP A 325 -28.42 -12.91 17.33
CA ASP A 325 -29.65 -13.28 18.01
C ASP A 325 -29.62 -13.01 19.54
N GLN A 326 -28.63 -12.20 19.99
CA GLN A 326 -28.38 -11.88 21.40
C GLN A 326 -28.11 -13.12 22.30
N GLU A 327 -28.27 -14.31 21.75
CA GLU A 327 -27.91 -15.59 22.40
C GLU A 327 -26.50 -16.05 22.04
N LYS A 328 -25.65 -15.14 21.52
CA LYS A 328 -24.28 -15.40 21.06
C LYS A 328 -24.22 -16.27 19.81
N ARG A 329 -25.07 -15.98 18.85
CA ARG A 329 -25.12 -16.71 17.60
C ARG A 329 -25.50 -15.78 16.44
N PHE A 330 -24.78 -15.92 15.34
CA PHE A 330 -25.13 -15.32 14.08
C PHE A 330 -25.93 -16.28 13.20
N GLU A 331 -27.08 -15.83 12.71
CA GLU A 331 -27.90 -16.58 11.76
C GLU A 331 -27.93 -15.83 10.41
N PRO A 332 -27.62 -16.50 9.27
CA PRO A 332 -27.74 -15.86 7.96
C PRO A 332 -29.16 -15.37 7.68
N ALA A 333 -29.33 -14.05 7.55
CA ALA A 333 -30.61 -13.39 7.35
C ALA A 333 -30.83 -12.97 5.88
N ALA A 334 -29.80 -12.46 5.20
CA ALA A 334 -29.90 -12.07 3.80
C ALA A 334 -28.66 -12.48 2.99
N ILE A 335 -28.89 -12.74 1.70
CA ILE A 335 -27.83 -12.99 0.71
C ILE A 335 -28.00 -12.01 -0.43
N LEU A 336 -27.04 -11.08 -0.57
CA LEU A 336 -27.02 -10.07 -1.61
C LEU A 336 -26.12 -10.55 -2.76
N LYS A 337 -26.65 -10.55 -3.99
CA LYS A 337 -25.85 -10.98 -5.16
C LYS A 337 -24.89 -9.89 -5.58
N THR A 338 -23.64 -10.23 -5.78
CA THR A 338 -22.60 -9.29 -6.23
C THR A 338 -21.81 -9.88 -7.40
N SER A 339 -20.85 -9.12 -7.92
CA SER A 339 -19.82 -9.69 -8.79
C SER A 339 -19.04 -10.78 -8.03
N TRP A 340 -18.61 -11.81 -8.73
CA TRP A 340 -17.78 -12.86 -8.15
C TRP A 340 -16.44 -12.35 -7.59
N SER A 341 -15.98 -11.18 -8.05
CA SER A 341 -14.72 -10.55 -7.65
C SER A 341 -14.92 -9.41 -6.66
N THR A 342 -15.90 -9.50 -5.76
CA THR A 342 -16.07 -8.55 -4.67
C THR A 342 -14.76 -8.35 -3.91
N SER A 343 -14.37 -7.09 -3.70
CA SER A 343 -13.09 -6.73 -3.08
C SER A 343 -13.26 -6.19 -1.66
N SER A 344 -14.20 -5.27 -1.44
CA SER A 344 -14.45 -4.66 -0.14
C SER A 344 -15.89 -4.19 0.03
N LEU A 345 -16.23 -3.92 1.29
CA LEU A 345 -17.51 -3.33 1.73
C LEU A 345 -17.23 -1.96 2.36
N ALA A 346 -18.18 -1.04 2.18
CA ALA A 346 -18.26 0.21 2.94
C ALA A 346 -19.72 0.46 3.35
N ALA A 347 -19.94 0.90 4.58
CA ALA A 347 -21.28 1.08 5.13
C ALA A 347 -21.49 2.51 5.61
N ALA A 348 -22.66 3.07 5.36
CA ALA A 348 -23.15 4.34 5.88
C ALA A 348 -24.68 4.43 5.70
N ASP A 349 -25.33 5.25 6.49
CA ASP A 349 -26.69 5.72 6.21
C ASP A 349 -26.60 6.88 5.20
N TYR A 350 -26.62 6.55 3.88
CA TYR A 350 -26.35 7.54 2.83
C TYR A 350 -27.52 8.48 2.54
N ASP A 351 -28.73 8.11 2.91
CA ASP A 351 -29.93 8.94 2.66
C ASP A 351 -30.63 9.43 3.94
N ASN A 352 -29.94 9.29 5.07
CA ASN A 352 -30.32 9.78 6.40
C ASN A 352 -31.69 9.22 6.85
N ASP A 353 -31.99 7.95 6.51
CA ASP A 353 -33.23 7.29 6.92
C ASP A 353 -33.12 6.50 8.24
N GLY A 354 -31.91 6.45 8.81
CA GLY A 354 -31.57 5.79 10.07
C GLY A 354 -31.20 4.33 9.94
N LEU A 355 -31.08 3.79 8.73
CA LEU A 355 -30.65 2.43 8.46
C LEU A 355 -29.26 2.43 7.79
N ILE A 356 -28.39 1.49 8.17
CA ILE A 356 -27.05 1.37 7.58
C ILE A 356 -27.13 0.66 6.23
N ASP A 357 -26.66 1.33 5.19
CA ASP A 357 -26.60 0.85 3.81
C ASP A 357 -25.22 0.27 3.46
N LEU A 358 -25.14 -0.49 2.35
CA LEU A 358 -23.88 -1.15 1.94
C LEU A 358 -23.47 -0.76 0.52
N TYR A 359 -22.26 -0.26 0.37
CA TYR A 359 -21.57 -0.16 -0.91
C TYR A 359 -20.59 -1.30 -1.08
N VAL A 360 -20.68 -2.01 -2.21
CA VAL A 360 -19.90 -3.21 -2.50
C VAL A 360 -18.96 -2.93 -3.67
N CYS A 361 -17.66 -2.91 -3.42
CA CYS A 361 -16.65 -2.78 -4.45
C CYS A 361 -16.43 -4.11 -5.18
N ALA A 362 -16.23 -4.04 -6.50
CA ALA A 362 -15.94 -5.19 -7.35
C ALA A 362 -14.75 -4.91 -8.27
N TYR A 363 -13.96 -5.94 -8.55
CA TYR A 363 -12.66 -5.79 -9.18
C TYR A 363 -12.64 -6.28 -10.64
N VAL A 364 -12.77 -7.57 -10.90
CA VAL A 364 -12.68 -8.19 -12.23
C VAL A 364 -14.05 -8.41 -12.83
N ASN A 365 -14.25 -8.03 -14.09
CA ASN A 365 -15.48 -8.32 -14.84
C ASN A 365 -15.55 -9.79 -15.24
N GLU A 366 -16.71 -10.43 -15.06
CA GLU A 366 -16.96 -11.84 -15.39
C GLU A 366 -16.77 -12.15 -16.87
N ASP A 367 -17.17 -11.22 -17.74
CA ASP A 367 -17.10 -11.38 -19.20
C ASP A 367 -15.66 -11.35 -19.75
N ASN A 368 -14.71 -10.80 -18.99
CA ASN A 368 -13.30 -10.74 -19.38
C ASN A 368 -12.53 -12.02 -19.06
N GLY A 369 -13.22 -13.09 -18.71
CA GLY A 369 -12.76 -14.46 -18.56
C GLY A 369 -11.35 -14.60 -18.05
N ASN A 370 -11.12 -14.85 -16.78
CA ASN A 370 -9.86 -15.31 -16.15
C ASN A 370 -8.52 -14.71 -16.63
N SER A 371 -8.52 -13.65 -17.43
CA SER A 371 -7.35 -13.15 -18.16
C SER A 371 -6.98 -11.74 -17.71
N ILE A 372 -6.33 -11.63 -16.55
CA ILE A 372 -5.42 -10.50 -16.35
C ILE A 372 -4.34 -10.66 -17.42
N GLY A 373 -4.49 -9.97 -18.55
CA GLY A 373 -3.41 -9.77 -19.51
C GLY A 373 -3.32 -10.72 -20.72
N THR A 374 -4.36 -11.43 -21.14
CA THR A 374 -4.28 -12.35 -22.31
C THR A 374 -5.14 -12.00 -23.52
N ASP A 375 -6.02 -11.01 -23.44
CA ASP A 375 -6.78 -10.61 -24.62
C ASP A 375 -6.19 -9.38 -25.33
N SER A 376 -6.27 -9.42 -26.66
CA SER A 376 -5.70 -8.51 -27.65
C SER A 376 -6.23 -7.07 -27.63
N ASN A 377 -7.03 -6.69 -26.64
CA ASN A 377 -7.41 -5.32 -26.39
C ASN A 377 -6.41 -4.71 -25.39
N GLU A 378 -5.73 -3.67 -25.81
CA GLU A 378 -4.76 -2.94 -24.98
C GLU A 378 -5.35 -2.64 -23.60
N PHE A 379 -4.80 -3.28 -22.56
CA PHE A 379 -5.16 -2.98 -21.20
C PHE A 379 -4.63 -1.59 -20.83
N VAL A 380 -5.53 -0.66 -20.61
CA VAL A 380 -5.16 0.74 -20.34
C VAL A 380 -4.94 0.93 -18.84
N TYR A 381 -3.80 0.51 -18.32
CA TYR A 381 -3.46 0.56 -16.89
C TYR A 381 -3.77 1.89 -16.19
N HIS A 382 -3.57 3.00 -16.84
CA HIS A 382 -3.75 4.34 -16.26
C HIS A 382 -5.18 4.88 -16.36
N ASN A 383 -6.10 4.15 -16.99
CA ASN A 383 -7.50 4.54 -17.17
C ASN A 383 -8.36 3.35 -17.58
N ALA A 384 -8.29 2.25 -16.86
CA ALA A 384 -9.11 1.07 -17.13
C ALA A 384 -10.59 1.38 -16.83
N GLU A 385 -11.47 0.94 -17.74
CA GLU A 385 -12.94 1.09 -17.63
C GLU A 385 -13.63 -0.25 -17.95
N ASN A 386 -12.92 -1.36 -17.77
CA ASN A 386 -13.35 -2.72 -18.06
C ASN A 386 -13.36 -3.63 -16.82
N GLY A 387 -13.37 -3.06 -15.64
CA GLY A 387 -13.56 -3.76 -14.38
C GLY A 387 -15.00 -4.19 -14.14
N ALA A 388 -15.27 -4.84 -13.02
CA ALA A 388 -16.62 -5.14 -12.58
C ALA A 388 -17.34 -3.87 -12.06
N SER A 389 -18.66 -3.85 -12.16
CA SER A 389 -19.45 -2.78 -11.59
C SER A 389 -19.64 -2.97 -10.09
N ASN A 390 -19.47 -1.88 -9.33
CA ASN A 390 -19.81 -1.84 -7.92
C ASN A 390 -21.33 -1.79 -7.73
N THR A 391 -21.81 -2.14 -6.54
CA THR A 391 -23.23 -2.18 -6.24
C THR A 391 -23.53 -1.40 -4.96
N MET A 392 -24.57 -0.57 -4.99
CA MET A 392 -25.14 0.09 -3.82
C MET A 392 -26.40 -0.63 -3.38
N TYR A 393 -26.39 -1.17 -2.18
CA TYR A 393 -27.53 -1.80 -1.54
C TYR A 393 -28.10 -0.89 -0.48
N LYS A 394 -29.34 -0.42 -0.72
CA LYS A 394 -30.11 0.30 0.30
C LYS A 394 -30.76 -0.69 1.25
N ASN A 395 -30.56 -0.45 2.53
CA ASN A 395 -31.30 -1.13 3.59
C ASN A 395 -32.74 -0.66 3.62
N VAL A 396 -33.68 -1.58 3.58
CA VAL A 396 -35.12 -1.29 3.63
C VAL A 396 -35.84 -2.11 4.72
N THR A 397 -35.07 -2.49 5.74
CA THR A 397 -35.56 -3.24 6.91
C THR A 397 -36.70 -2.49 7.58
N LYS A 398 -37.79 -3.21 7.86
CA LYS A 398 -39.00 -2.64 8.50
C LYS A 398 -39.31 -3.28 9.84
N ASP A 399 -38.96 -4.53 9.96
CA ASP A 399 -39.23 -5.34 11.14
C ASP A 399 -37.85 -5.80 11.70
N ILE A 400 -37.63 -5.60 12.97
CA ILE A 400 -36.46 -6.12 13.70
C ILE A 400 -36.33 -7.63 13.45
N GLY A 401 -35.10 -8.12 13.22
CA GLY A 401 -34.83 -9.52 12.91
C GLY A 401 -35.25 -9.96 11.51
N LYS A 402 -35.39 -9.01 10.56
CA LYS A 402 -35.70 -9.28 9.15
C LYS A 402 -35.00 -8.31 8.22
N VAL A 403 -33.68 -8.36 8.23
CA VAL A 403 -32.85 -7.51 7.39
C VAL A 403 -33.21 -7.67 5.91
N SER A 404 -33.40 -6.54 5.24
CA SER A 404 -33.79 -6.50 3.83
C SER A 404 -33.07 -5.39 3.08
N PHE A 405 -32.47 -5.72 1.94
CA PHE A 405 -31.75 -4.80 1.08
C PHE A 405 -32.27 -4.82 -0.35
N ILE A 406 -32.18 -3.68 -1.04
CA ILE A 406 -32.46 -3.57 -2.48
C ILE A 406 -31.29 -2.92 -3.21
N ASP A 407 -30.99 -3.37 -4.43
CA ASP A 407 -30.01 -2.72 -5.30
C ASP A 407 -30.59 -1.40 -5.82
N VAL A 408 -29.94 -0.28 -5.48
CA VAL A 408 -30.31 1.08 -5.91
C VAL A 408 -29.22 1.76 -6.72
N THR A 409 -28.23 1.03 -7.21
CA THR A 409 -27.07 1.57 -7.92
C THR A 409 -27.44 2.54 -9.04
N ASN A 410 -28.42 2.17 -9.86
CA ASN A 410 -28.88 3.02 -10.97
C ASN A 410 -29.71 4.21 -10.48
N GLU A 411 -30.62 3.97 -9.57
CA GLU A 411 -31.52 4.98 -9.03
C GLU A 411 -30.77 6.05 -8.24
N ALA A 412 -29.72 5.67 -7.53
CA ALA A 412 -28.85 6.56 -6.79
C ALA A 412 -27.87 7.34 -7.69
N GLY A 413 -27.66 6.93 -8.96
CA GLY A 413 -26.72 7.57 -9.88
C GLY A 413 -25.27 7.05 -9.77
N LEU A 414 -25.05 5.95 -9.02
CA LEU A 414 -23.74 5.33 -8.82
C LEU A 414 -23.32 4.39 -9.97
N ASN A 415 -24.09 4.32 -11.05
CA ASN A 415 -23.75 3.57 -12.25
C ASN A 415 -22.83 4.34 -13.23
N VAL A 416 -22.54 5.61 -12.98
CA VAL A 416 -21.68 6.46 -13.80
C VAL A 416 -20.23 6.25 -13.42
N ASN A 417 -19.35 5.97 -14.38
CA ASN A 417 -17.92 5.66 -14.16
C ASN A 417 -17.68 4.46 -13.22
N ASN A 418 -18.58 3.51 -13.18
CA ASN A 418 -18.67 2.43 -12.20
C ASN A 418 -18.07 1.09 -12.68
N SER A 419 -17.34 1.06 -13.78
CA SER A 419 -16.71 -0.16 -14.34
C SER A 419 -15.19 -0.11 -14.28
N ARG A 420 -14.66 0.43 -13.19
CA ARG A 420 -13.24 0.46 -12.90
C ARG A 420 -12.84 -0.72 -12.01
N TRP A 421 -11.57 -0.93 -11.83
CA TRP A 421 -11.04 -1.99 -10.98
C TRP A 421 -11.05 -1.52 -9.53
N SER A 422 -12.24 -1.44 -8.92
CA SER A 422 -12.43 -0.87 -7.59
C SER A 422 -11.90 -1.81 -6.52
N PHE A 423 -11.09 -1.29 -5.61
CA PHE A 423 -10.49 -2.07 -4.54
C PHE A 423 -11.04 -1.70 -3.16
N ALA A 424 -11.24 -0.43 -2.90
CA ALA A 424 -11.77 0.08 -1.65
C ALA A 424 -12.67 1.29 -1.84
N ALA A 425 -13.56 1.52 -0.90
CA ALA A 425 -14.38 2.73 -0.81
C ALA A 425 -14.49 3.20 0.64
N SER A 426 -14.72 4.48 0.83
CA SER A 426 -14.94 5.07 2.16
C SER A 426 -15.90 6.25 2.07
N TRP A 427 -16.77 6.34 3.06
CA TRP A 427 -17.76 7.39 3.22
C TRP A 427 -17.21 8.53 4.06
N GLU A 428 -17.59 9.77 3.72
CA GLU A 428 -17.33 10.97 4.50
C GLU A 428 -18.15 12.15 3.96
N ASP A 429 -18.57 13.06 4.80
CA ASP A 429 -19.14 14.36 4.41
C ASP A 429 -17.99 15.34 4.12
N TYR A 430 -17.45 15.32 2.87
CA TYR A 430 -16.22 16.08 2.55
C TYR A 430 -16.46 17.57 2.34
N ASP A 431 -17.69 17.99 2.04
CA ASP A 431 -18.05 19.39 1.78
C ASP A 431 -18.91 20.03 2.88
N ASN A 432 -19.15 19.28 3.97
CA ASN A 432 -19.85 19.68 5.18
C ASN A 432 -21.30 20.10 4.92
N ASP A 433 -22.01 19.40 4.00
CA ASP A 433 -23.40 19.66 3.70
C ASP A 433 -24.39 18.77 4.49
N GLY A 434 -23.88 17.77 5.21
CA GLY A 434 -24.61 16.85 6.08
C GLY A 434 -25.02 15.54 5.41
N ASP A 435 -24.69 15.34 4.13
CA ASP A 435 -24.91 14.10 3.41
C ASP A 435 -23.59 13.29 3.30
N GLN A 436 -23.66 11.96 3.40
CA GLN A 436 -22.47 11.11 3.27
C GLN A 436 -22.05 10.95 1.81
N ASP A 437 -20.88 11.43 1.48
CA ASP A 437 -20.25 11.29 0.16
C ASP A 437 -19.39 10.02 0.07
N LEU A 438 -19.06 9.59 -1.16
CA LEU A 438 -18.35 8.34 -1.36
C LEU A 438 -17.10 8.53 -2.21
N TYR A 439 -15.93 8.17 -1.65
CA TYR A 439 -14.70 8.05 -2.42
C TYR A 439 -14.38 6.60 -2.74
N VAL A 440 -14.10 6.29 -4.02
CA VAL A 440 -13.77 4.94 -4.49
C VAL A 440 -12.36 4.91 -5.04
N ALA A 441 -11.51 4.09 -4.45
CA ALA A 441 -10.15 3.83 -4.87
C ALA A 441 -10.08 2.67 -5.88
N ASN A 442 -9.44 2.93 -7.03
CA ASN A 442 -9.33 1.99 -8.13
C ASN A 442 -7.86 1.62 -8.38
N ASP A 443 -7.55 0.32 -8.47
CA ASP A 443 -6.20 -0.18 -8.78
C ASP A 443 -5.76 0.22 -10.18
N TYR A 444 -6.69 0.16 -11.14
CA TYR A 444 -6.44 0.59 -12.51
C TYR A 444 -7.52 1.58 -12.93
N GLY A 445 -7.11 2.78 -13.24
CA GLY A 445 -8.02 3.83 -13.62
C GLY A 445 -7.99 5.01 -12.65
N ARG A 446 -8.96 5.88 -12.81
CA ARG A 446 -9.11 7.08 -11.99
C ARG A 446 -10.03 6.80 -10.83
N ASN A 447 -9.69 7.29 -9.64
CA ASN A 447 -10.58 7.23 -8.50
C ASN A 447 -11.82 8.09 -8.72
N ASN A 448 -12.90 7.76 -8.03
CA ASN A 448 -14.16 8.49 -8.06
C ASN A 448 -14.37 9.23 -6.73
N LEU A 449 -14.95 10.42 -6.81
CA LEU A 449 -15.59 11.11 -5.69
C LEU A 449 -17.04 11.37 -6.07
N TYR A 450 -17.92 10.57 -5.52
CA TYR A 450 -19.36 10.71 -5.71
C TYR A 450 -19.91 11.62 -4.63
N ASN A 451 -20.23 12.86 -5.02
CA ASN A 451 -20.92 13.81 -4.16
C ASN A 451 -22.41 13.42 -4.07
N ASN A 452 -22.90 13.38 -2.87
CA ASN A 452 -24.29 13.07 -2.52
C ASN A 452 -25.12 14.37 -2.43
N ASP A 453 -26.27 14.39 -3.02
CA ASP A 453 -27.32 15.40 -2.77
C ASP A 453 -28.62 14.63 -2.46
N LYS A 454 -28.86 14.39 -1.19
CA LYS A 454 -30.07 13.70 -0.68
C LYS A 454 -30.31 12.35 -1.35
N GLY A 455 -29.31 11.50 -1.34
CA GLY A 455 -29.36 10.15 -1.91
C GLY A 455 -29.17 10.08 -3.42
N LYS A 456 -28.70 11.17 -4.08
CA LYS A 456 -28.37 11.22 -5.50
C LYS A 456 -26.91 11.60 -5.72
N PHE A 457 -26.17 10.70 -6.32
CA PHE A 457 -24.74 10.82 -6.48
C PHE A 457 -24.32 11.36 -7.84
N THR A 458 -23.28 12.21 -7.84
CA THR A 458 -22.62 12.72 -9.03
C THR A 458 -21.12 12.60 -8.88
N ASP A 459 -20.42 11.96 -9.84
CA ASP A 459 -18.95 11.89 -9.82
C ASP A 459 -18.35 13.27 -10.09
N LEU A 460 -17.75 13.87 -9.07
CA LEU A 460 -17.09 15.17 -9.10
C LEU A 460 -15.56 15.09 -9.05
N ALA A 461 -14.96 13.90 -9.03
CA ALA A 461 -13.52 13.75 -8.84
C ALA A 461 -12.67 14.62 -9.79
N SER A 462 -13.07 14.73 -11.06
CA SER A 462 -12.37 15.58 -12.03
C SER A 462 -12.51 17.07 -11.75
N LYS A 463 -13.68 17.50 -11.25
CA LYS A 463 -13.96 18.91 -10.98
C LYS A 463 -13.28 19.40 -9.71
N THR A 464 -13.23 18.54 -8.71
CA THR A 464 -12.65 18.82 -7.38
C THR A 464 -11.13 18.55 -7.33
N HIS A 465 -10.54 18.06 -8.43
CA HIS A 465 -9.13 17.63 -8.49
C HIS A 465 -8.78 16.48 -7.54
N SER A 466 -9.74 15.67 -7.17
CA SER A 466 -9.55 14.48 -6.34
C SER A 466 -9.29 13.20 -7.14
N GLU A 467 -9.26 13.26 -8.48
CA GLU A 467 -8.86 12.13 -9.31
C GLU A 467 -7.43 11.70 -8.96
N ASP A 468 -7.27 10.44 -8.59
CA ASP A 468 -5.98 9.76 -8.53
C ASP A 468 -5.97 8.65 -9.56
N SER A 469 -4.95 8.58 -10.40
CA SER A 469 -4.78 7.54 -11.42
C SER A 469 -3.63 6.60 -11.06
N ALA A 470 -3.44 6.34 -9.78
CA ALA A 470 -2.47 5.39 -9.24
C ALA A 470 -3.12 4.02 -8.99
N SER A 471 -2.42 3.10 -8.32
CA SER A 471 -2.98 1.79 -7.94
C SER A 471 -3.64 1.91 -6.56
N GLY A 472 -4.88 2.40 -6.51
CA GLY A 472 -5.60 2.63 -5.26
C GLY A 472 -6.02 1.34 -4.58
N MET A 473 -5.46 1.04 -3.39
CA MET A 473 -5.71 -0.17 -2.60
C MET A 473 -6.54 0.08 -1.35
N SER A 474 -6.46 1.25 -0.75
CA SER A 474 -7.31 1.68 0.36
C SER A 474 -7.48 3.19 0.33
N VAL A 475 -8.52 3.65 1.03
CA VAL A 475 -8.80 5.06 1.23
C VAL A 475 -9.16 5.29 2.70
N SER A 476 -8.68 6.39 3.25
CA SER A 476 -9.04 6.85 4.59
C SER A 476 -9.15 8.38 4.63
N TRP A 477 -10.02 8.85 5.50
CA TRP A 477 -10.30 10.26 5.70
C TRP A 477 -9.81 10.74 7.06
N ALA A 478 -9.33 11.95 7.12
CA ALA A 478 -9.07 12.69 8.37
C ALA A 478 -8.87 14.17 8.07
N ASP A 479 -9.23 15.04 9.00
CA ASP A 479 -8.77 16.42 9.04
C ASP A 479 -7.35 16.45 9.66
N TYR A 480 -6.32 16.14 8.82
CA TYR A 480 -4.96 15.96 9.30
C TYR A 480 -4.28 17.26 9.69
N ASP A 481 -4.72 18.41 9.15
CA ASP A 481 -4.15 19.72 9.44
C ASP A 481 -5.06 20.60 10.31
N LYS A 482 -6.20 20.06 10.75
CA LYS A 482 -7.17 20.67 11.67
C LYS A 482 -7.77 21.98 11.14
N ASP A 483 -8.04 22.02 9.85
CA ASP A 483 -8.69 23.16 9.22
C ASP A 483 -10.24 23.01 9.14
N GLY A 484 -10.76 21.88 9.59
CA GLY A 484 -12.20 21.55 9.61
C GLY A 484 -12.72 20.91 8.34
N ASN A 485 -11.84 20.59 7.37
CA ASN A 485 -12.22 19.89 6.16
C ASN A 485 -11.57 18.48 6.17
N MET A 486 -12.33 17.48 5.74
CA MET A 486 -11.83 16.11 5.67
C MET A 486 -10.93 15.92 4.46
N ASP A 487 -9.73 15.42 4.70
CA ASP A 487 -8.69 15.15 3.71
C ASP A 487 -8.66 13.67 3.34
N ILE A 488 -8.14 13.35 2.14
CA ILE A 488 -8.11 11.97 1.63
C ILE A 488 -6.68 11.44 1.63
N TYR A 489 -6.47 10.25 2.18
CA TYR A 489 -5.27 9.48 1.94
C TYR A 489 -5.58 8.19 1.18
N VAL A 490 -4.88 7.97 0.06
CA VAL A 490 -5.00 6.78 -0.76
C VAL A 490 -3.71 5.98 -0.71
N SER A 491 -3.79 4.73 -0.27
CA SER A 491 -2.67 3.79 -0.39
C SER A 491 -2.53 3.32 -1.82
N ASN A 492 -1.34 3.45 -2.37
CA ASN A 492 -1.01 3.07 -3.74
C ASN A 492 0.28 2.26 -3.79
N MET A 493 0.52 1.60 -4.91
CA MET A 493 1.78 0.89 -5.13
C MET A 493 2.88 1.87 -5.55
N PHE A 494 4.05 1.78 -4.93
CA PHE A 494 5.25 2.47 -5.36
C PHE A 494 6.11 1.56 -6.22
N SER A 495 6.46 2.00 -7.43
CA SER A 495 7.37 1.27 -8.32
C SER A 495 8.65 2.07 -8.59
N ALA A 496 9.80 1.57 -8.14
CA ALA A 496 11.08 2.20 -8.44
C ALA A 496 11.44 2.10 -9.92
N ALA A 497 11.23 0.94 -10.55
CA ALA A 497 11.39 0.74 -11.99
C ALA A 497 10.43 1.65 -12.78
N GLY A 498 9.15 1.68 -12.38
CA GLY A 498 8.16 2.59 -12.96
C GLY A 498 8.60 4.05 -12.90
N ASN A 499 9.12 4.51 -11.77
CA ASN A 499 9.66 5.87 -11.65
C ASN A 499 10.87 6.10 -12.57
N ARG A 500 11.81 5.14 -12.67
CA ARG A 500 12.97 5.26 -13.58
C ARG A 500 12.53 5.33 -15.05
N ILE A 501 11.62 4.46 -15.47
CA ILE A 501 11.21 4.32 -16.87
C ILE A 501 10.29 5.46 -17.29
N THR A 502 9.24 5.78 -16.53
CA THR A 502 8.22 6.76 -16.93
C THR A 502 8.74 8.20 -17.01
N ASN A 503 9.84 8.48 -16.32
CA ASN A 503 10.49 9.80 -16.37
C ASN A 503 11.49 9.96 -17.54
N GLN A 504 11.78 8.89 -18.29
CA GLN A 504 12.66 8.99 -19.46
C GLN A 504 11.98 9.69 -20.64
N LYS A 505 12.75 10.46 -21.42
CA LYS A 505 12.25 11.24 -22.57
C LYS A 505 11.63 10.33 -23.65
N GLN A 506 12.17 9.16 -23.86
CA GLN A 506 11.73 8.17 -24.85
C GLN A 506 10.46 7.42 -24.42
N PHE A 507 10.12 7.39 -23.11
CA PHE A 507 8.94 6.69 -22.64
C PHE A 507 7.67 7.25 -23.29
N LYS A 508 6.99 6.41 -24.08
CA LYS A 508 5.75 6.74 -24.79
C LYS A 508 5.81 8.16 -25.42
N SER A 509 6.94 8.48 -26.09
CA SER A 509 7.21 9.83 -26.64
C SER A 509 6.18 10.29 -27.67
N SER A 510 5.48 9.35 -28.33
CA SER A 510 4.41 9.61 -29.29
C SER A 510 3.04 9.85 -28.66
N THR A 511 2.87 9.62 -27.35
CA THR A 511 1.58 9.80 -26.67
C THR A 511 1.43 11.21 -26.08
N GLN A 512 0.19 11.58 -25.75
CA GLN A 512 -0.11 12.87 -25.11
C GLN A 512 0.61 12.99 -23.76
N GLN A 513 1.00 14.20 -23.42
CA GLN A 513 1.69 14.47 -22.15
C GLN A 513 0.85 14.05 -20.93
N SER A 514 -0.47 14.27 -20.96
CA SER A 514 -1.39 13.88 -19.89
C SER A 514 -1.37 12.37 -19.61
N VAL A 515 -1.24 11.55 -20.66
CA VAL A 515 -1.12 10.08 -20.50
C VAL A 515 0.19 9.72 -19.82
N ARG A 516 1.31 10.35 -20.23
CA ARG A 516 2.62 10.13 -19.58
C ARG A 516 2.62 10.57 -18.12
N GLU A 517 1.91 11.65 -17.79
CA GLU A 517 1.76 12.12 -16.41
C GLU A 517 0.99 11.12 -15.54
N ARG A 518 -0.07 10.50 -16.09
CA ARG A 518 -0.79 9.42 -15.39
C ARG A 518 0.11 8.20 -15.11
N PHE A 519 0.96 7.77 -16.05
CA PHE A 519 1.92 6.70 -15.80
C PHE A 519 2.95 7.08 -14.73
N ARG A 520 3.41 8.33 -14.68
CA ARG A 520 4.28 8.82 -13.61
C ARG A 520 3.55 8.80 -12.26
N ARG A 521 2.27 9.19 -12.28
CA ARG A 521 1.42 9.13 -11.09
C ARG A 521 1.28 7.69 -10.60
N PHE A 522 0.99 6.76 -11.49
CA PHE A 522 0.86 5.33 -11.21
C PHE A 522 2.09 4.71 -10.53
N ALA A 523 3.28 5.20 -10.83
CA ALA A 523 4.53 4.69 -10.25
C ALA A 523 4.93 5.39 -8.93
N ARG A 524 4.29 6.52 -8.57
CA ARG A 524 4.78 7.44 -7.55
C ARG A 524 4.52 6.99 -6.11
N GLY A 525 3.54 6.14 -5.89
CA GLY A 525 3.12 5.67 -4.56
C GLY A 525 1.91 6.44 -4.01
N ASN A 526 1.78 6.46 -2.70
CA ASN A 526 0.61 6.95 -1.98
C ASN A 526 0.31 8.42 -2.23
N THR A 527 -0.96 8.76 -2.02
CA THR A 527 -1.50 10.09 -2.28
C THR A 527 -2.15 10.67 -1.04
N LEU A 528 -1.77 11.89 -0.68
CA LEU A 528 -2.45 12.74 0.29
C LEU A 528 -3.06 13.92 -0.46
N LEU A 529 -4.37 14.01 -0.45
CA LEU A 529 -5.16 15.07 -1.06
C LEU A 529 -5.72 15.95 0.06
N ARG A 530 -5.16 17.15 0.20
CA ARG A 530 -5.66 18.15 1.13
C ARG A 530 -6.92 18.79 0.58
N ASN A 531 -7.98 18.81 1.37
CA ASN A 531 -9.23 19.47 1.05
C ASN A 531 -9.13 20.98 1.35
N VAL A 532 -9.43 21.80 0.38
CA VAL A 532 -9.49 23.26 0.52
C VAL A 532 -10.87 23.71 0.07
N ASN A 533 -11.84 23.68 0.99
CA ASN A 533 -13.24 24.03 0.73
C ASN A 533 -13.84 23.27 -0.47
N GLY A 534 -13.79 21.94 -0.46
CA GLY A 534 -14.33 21.06 -1.49
C GLY A 534 -13.44 20.90 -2.74
N ASN A 535 -12.23 21.50 -2.78
CA ASN A 535 -11.25 21.30 -3.83
C ASN A 535 -9.97 20.68 -3.26
N PHE A 536 -9.44 19.67 -3.92
CA PHE A 536 -8.32 18.91 -3.40
C PHE A 536 -6.98 19.32 -4.01
N GLN A 537 -5.95 19.35 -3.18
CA GLN A 537 -4.57 19.63 -3.56
C GLN A 537 -3.68 18.44 -3.17
N ASP A 538 -2.91 17.92 -4.11
CA ASP A 538 -1.94 16.86 -3.84
C ASP A 538 -0.76 17.40 -3.02
N THR A 539 -0.70 17.02 -1.75
CA THR A 539 0.36 17.38 -0.81
C THR A 539 1.30 16.22 -0.49
N SER A 540 1.14 15.07 -1.14
CA SER A 540 1.87 13.82 -0.84
C SER A 540 3.38 13.99 -0.74
N LEU A 541 3.97 14.71 -1.70
CA LEU A 541 5.43 14.91 -1.75
C LEU A 541 5.92 15.93 -0.73
N SER A 542 5.19 17.01 -0.51
CA SER A 542 5.55 18.03 0.48
C SER A 542 5.40 17.54 1.90
N ALA A 543 4.37 16.73 2.16
CA ALA A 543 4.17 16.06 3.45
C ALA A 543 5.10 14.86 3.66
N GLY A 544 5.76 14.36 2.60
CA GLY A 544 6.69 13.22 2.70
C GLY A 544 6.02 11.86 2.93
N VAL A 545 4.74 11.71 2.60
CA VAL A 545 3.91 10.52 2.89
C VAL A 545 3.63 9.63 1.67
N ASN A 546 4.27 9.91 0.53
CA ASN A 546 4.05 9.14 -0.70
C ASN A 546 4.74 7.76 -0.71
N MET A 547 5.71 7.51 0.20
CA MET A 547 6.49 6.28 0.21
C MET A 547 5.87 5.24 1.16
N GLY A 548 5.00 4.39 0.64
CA GLY A 548 4.44 3.24 1.33
C GLY A 548 4.85 1.89 0.72
N ARG A 549 5.74 1.87 -0.29
CA ARG A 549 6.08 0.68 -1.07
C ARG A 549 4.83 0.11 -1.75
N TRP A 550 4.55 -1.18 -1.62
CA TRP A 550 3.27 -1.78 -1.98
C TRP A 550 2.35 -1.66 -0.77
N ALA A 551 1.61 -0.55 -0.71
CA ALA A 551 0.70 -0.24 0.38
C ALA A 551 -0.68 -0.83 0.08
N TRP A 552 -1.19 -1.65 1.01
CA TRP A 552 -2.47 -2.34 0.88
C TRP A 552 -3.56 -1.71 1.72
N GLY A 553 -3.20 -1.17 2.88
CA GLY A 553 -4.11 -0.54 3.80
C GLY A 553 -3.49 0.68 4.44
N SER A 554 -4.32 1.66 4.76
CA SER A 554 -3.93 2.82 5.55
C SER A 554 -5.07 3.24 6.46
N ASN A 555 -4.71 3.85 7.57
CA ASN A 555 -5.67 4.46 8.45
C ASN A 555 -5.05 5.65 9.19
N PHE A 556 -5.89 6.61 9.53
CA PHE A 556 -5.54 7.68 10.44
C PHE A 556 -6.03 7.33 11.84
N ILE A 557 -5.14 7.37 12.81
CA ILE A 557 -5.40 7.11 14.23
C ILE A 557 -4.48 8.00 15.06
N ASP A 558 -4.99 8.59 16.14
CA ASP A 558 -4.16 9.26 17.14
C ASP A 558 -3.58 8.23 18.13
N PHE A 559 -2.43 7.63 17.77
CA PHE A 559 -1.78 6.60 18.58
C PHE A 559 -1.21 7.09 19.90
N ASN A 560 -0.92 8.36 19.99
CA ASN A 560 -0.21 8.93 21.13
C ASN A 560 -1.10 9.86 21.98
N ASN A 561 -2.39 9.96 21.65
CA ASN A 561 -3.39 10.83 22.30
C ASN A 561 -2.97 12.30 22.32
N ASP A 562 -2.38 12.80 21.22
CA ASP A 562 -2.00 14.20 21.10
C ASP A 562 -3.00 15.05 20.32
N THR A 563 -4.09 14.44 19.93
CA THR A 563 -5.19 15.01 19.16
C THR A 563 -4.88 15.25 17.68
N PHE A 564 -3.69 14.93 17.21
CA PHE A 564 -3.35 14.93 15.79
C PHE A 564 -3.45 13.49 15.25
N PRO A 565 -4.17 13.26 14.15
CA PRO A 565 -4.21 11.93 13.56
C PRO A 565 -2.84 11.56 12.99
N ASP A 566 -2.32 10.42 13.45
CA ASP A 566 -1.15 9.77 12.89
C ASP A 566 -1.54 8.91 11.70
N LEU A 567 -0.65 8.72 10.74
CA LEU A 567 -0.89 7.89 9.57
C LEU A 567 -0.16 6.55 9.70
N VAL A 568 -0.91 5.46 9.65
CA VAL A 568 -0.38 4.09 9.56
C VAL A 568 -0.60 3.54 8.16
N VAL A 569 0.41 2.87 7.61
CA VAL A 569 0.35 2.24 6.29
C VAL A 569 0.84 0.80 6.40
N ALA A 570 -0.04 -0.14 6.11
CA ALA A 570 0.30 -1.55 5.97
C ALA A 570 0.85 -1.81 4.57
N ASN A 571 2.06 -2.36 4.49
CA ASN A 571 2.68 -2.72 3.22
C ASN A 571 3.26 -4.13 3.25
N GLY A 572 3.46 -4.69 2.07
CA GLY A 572 4.06 -6.00 1.89
C GLY A 572 3.53 -6.67 0.64
N TYR A 573 4.23 -7.69 0.22
CA TYR A 573 3.81 -8.63 -0.83
C TYR A 573 4.45 -9.98 -0.49
N LEU A 574 4.55 -10.88 -1.46
CA LEU A 574 5.28 -12.13 -1.26
C LEU A 574 6.74 -11.82 -0.90
N THR A 575 7.08 -11.97 0.37
CA THR A 575 8.43 -11.75 0.86
C THR A 575 9.16 -13.08 0.98
N SER A 576 10.39 -13.15 0.48
CA SER A 576 11.28 -14.27 0.72
C SER A 576 12.29 -13.92 1.82
N LYS A 577 13.00 -14.94 2.35
CA LYS A 577 14.15 -14.71 3.25
C LYS A 577 15.32 -13.99 2.53
N ASP A 578 15.31 -14.01 1.21
CA ASP A 578 16.28 -13.29 0.38
C ASP A 578 15.69 -11.91 0.04
N GLU A 579 16.18 -10.87 0.71
CA GLU A 579 15.76 -9.48 0.49
C GLU A 579 16.13 -8.95 -0.91
N SER A 580 16.87 -9.70 -1.73
CA SER A 580 17.24 -9.30 -3.09
C SER A 580 16.07 -9.34 -4.08
N GLY A 581 14.97 -10.01 -3.73
CA GLY A 581 13.75 -10.10 -4.52
C GLY A 581 12.62 -9.19 -4.03
N ASP A 582 12.92 -8.18 -3.22
CA ASP A 582 11.93 -7.22 -2.72
C ASP A 582 11.52 -6.26 -3.87
N LEU A 583 10.31 -6.44 -4.39
CA LEU A 583 9.70 -5.61 -5.44
C LEU A 583 9.48 -4.18 -4.97
#